data_46b59444bd2b2a741410822791d33813
#
_entry.id   46b59444bd2b2a741410822791d33813
#
_cell.length_a   1.000
_cell.length_b   1.000
_cell.length_c   1.000
_cell.angle_alpha   90.00
_cell.angle_beta   90.00
_cell.angle_gamma   90.00
#
_symmetry.space_group_name_H-M   'P 1'
#
loop_
_entity.id
_entity.type
_entity.pdbx_description
1 polymer ?
#
loop_
_entity_poly.entity_id
_entity_poly.type
_entity_poly.pdbx_seq_one_letter_code
_entity_poly.pdbx_strand_id
1 'polypeptide(L)'
;RVANEGDAKKMAQAMAKHLLFCDKTGGISRDVLFEMINYAHARYGIAHLVIDSLMRVEGLEEDYPAQNKFVTDLAEYSRATGVHVHLIAHPRKSPGADAPQGHDIKGSGHIRDNADNVLVVWRNIEMERAAEEGKSTAGMIPAKIIVEKDREEGTFREFFLEFNTALLCYVKKN
;
A
#
# COMPACT_ATOMS: atom_id res chain seq x y z
N ARG A 1 0.47 4.64 26.14
CA ARG A 1 1.58 3.81 26.69
C ARG A 1 2.49 3.50 25.53
N VAL A 2 3.69 4.02 25.52
CA VAL A 2 4.72 3.54 24.59
C VAL A 2 4.91 2.06 24.90
N ALA A 3 4.76 1.20 23.87
CA ALA A 3 5.01 -0.23 24.04
C ALA A 3 6.43 -0.39 24.60
N ASN A 4 6.56 -1.11 25.72
CA ASN A 4 7.89 -1.36 26.25
C ASN A 4 8.63 -2.35 25.35
N GLU A 5 9.95 -2.42 25.46
CA GLU A 5 10.79 -3.29 24.62
C GLU A 5 10.35 -4.77 24.68
N GLY A 6 9.86 -5.21 25.83
CA GLY A 6 9.33 -6.56 26.02
C GLY A 6 8.05 -6.83 25.25
N ASP A 7 7.16 -5.85 25.15
CA ASP A 7 5.92 -5.98 24.36
C ASP A 7 6.20 -5.95 22.87
N ALA A 8 7.12 -5.09 22.41
CA ALA A 8 7.58 -5.05 21.03
C ALA A 8 8.20 -6.39 20.60
N LYS A 9 9.02 -6.99 21.45
CA LYS A 9 9.63 -8.31 21.21
C LYS A 9 8.59 -9.43 21.10
N LYS A 10 7.59 -9.44 21.99
CA LYS A 10 6.49 -10.43 21.94
C LYS A 10 5.67 -10.27 20.66
N MET A 11 5.35 -9.03 20.26
CA MET A 11 4.65 -8.77 19.01
C MET A 11 5.47 -9.24 17.81
N ALA A 12 6.75 -8.90 17.74
CA ALA A 12 7.64 -9.34 16.66
C ALA A 12 7.70 -10.88 16.58
N GLN A 13 7.80 -11.57 17.71
CA GLN A 13 7.78 -13.05 17.76
C GLN A 13 6.45 -13.65 17.30
N ALA A 14 5.32 -13.02 17.63
CA ALA A 14 4.01 -13.47 17.17
C ALA A 14 3.87 -13.27 15.65
N MET A 15 4.33 -12.13 15.13
CA MET A 15 4.29 -11.80 13.71
C MET A 15 5.25 -12.69 12.87
N ALA A 16 6.41 -13.02 13.40
CA ALA A 16 7.43 -13.83 12.70
C ALA A 16 6.93 -15.21 12.25
N LYS A 17 5.84 -15.71 12.83
CA LYS A 17 5.21 -16.97 12.42
C LYS A 17 4.37 -16.83 11.13
N HIS A 18 3.99 -15.62 10.79
CA HIS A 18 3.04 -15.32 9.71
C HIS A 18 3.60 -14.39 8.64
N LEU A 19 4.77 -13.77 8.89
CA LEU A 19 5.39 -12.82 7.99
C LEU A 19 6.77 -13.31 7.54
N LEU A 20 6.98 -13.32 6.24
CA LEU A 20 8.28 -13.52 5.61
C LEU A 20 8.73 -12.17 5.06
N PHE A 21 9.93 -11.76 5.39
CA PHE A 21 10.52 -10.54 4.86
C PHE A 21 11.61 -10.89 3.85
N CYS A 22 11.57 -10.22 2.69
CA CYS A 22 12.68 -10.21 1.76
C CYS A 22 13.72 -9.21 2.30
N ASP A 23 14.92 -9.68 2.59
CA ASP A 23 16.03 -8.86 3.11
C ASP A 23 16.89 -8.25 2.00
N LYS A 24 16.50 -8.42 0.73
CA LYS A 24 17.21 -7.82 -0.40
C LYS A 24 17.15 -6.31 -0.33
N THR A 25 18.31 -5.67 -0.21
CA THR A 25 18.46 -4.22 -0.26
C THR A 25 18.62 -3.75 -1.71
N GLY A 26 18.05 -2.56 -2.03
CA GLY A 26 18.09 -1.98 -3.38
C GLY A 26 16.94 -2.41 -4.28
N GLY A 27 17.12 -2.25 -5.59
CA GLY A 27 16.17 -2.69 -6.59
C GLY A 27 16.15 -4.21 -6.78
N ILE A 28 15.08 -4.71 -7.33
CA ILE A 28 14.95 -6.12 -7.69
C ILE A 28 14.49 -6.24 -9.14
N SER A 29 15.18 -7.06 -9.93
CA SER A 29 14.70 -7.34 -11.28
C SER A 29 13.40 -8.13 -11.24
N ARG A 30 12.56 -7.94 -12.26
CA ARG A 30 11.27 -8.63 -12.39
C ARG A 30 11.43 -10.17 -12.28
N ASP A 31 12.40 -10.73 -12.99
CA ASP A 31 12.58 -12.18 -13.04
C ASP A 31 12.97 -12.76 -11.68
N VAL A 32 13.91 -12.10 -10.98
CA VAL A 32 14.29 -12.47 -9.60
C VAL A 32 13.12 -12.36 -8.65
N LEU A 33 12.28 -11.31 -8.78
CA LEU A 33 11.08 -11.16 -7.96
C LEU A 33 10.12 -12.35 -8.17
N PHE A 34 9.83 -12.72 -9.43
CA PHE A 34 8.95 -13.85 -9.72
C PHE A 34 9.53 -15.19 -9.27
N GLU A 35 10.83 -15.41 -9.35
CA GLU A 35 11.49 -16.60 -8.78
C GLU A 35 11.27 -16.64 -7.25
N MET A 36 11.48 -15.52 -6.54
CA MET A 36 11.31 -15.46 -5.10
C MET A 36 9.87 -15.70 -4.66
N ILE A 37 8.88 -15.10 -5.33
CA ILE A 37 7.47 -15.30 -4.97
C ILE A 37 6.99 -16.73 -5.28
N ASN A 38 7.45 -17.32 -6.38
CA ASN A 38 7.18 -18.73 -6.69
C ASN A 38 7.78 -19.66 -5.63
N TYR A 39 9.03 -19.41 -5.23
CA TYR A 39 9.65 -20.15 -4.14
C TYR A 39 8.88 -19.99 -2.83
N ALA A 40 8.52 -18.76 -2.46
CA ALA A 40 7.79 -18.49 -1.23
C ALA A 40 6.41 -19.15 -1.23
N HIS A 41 5.70 -19.13 -2.36
CA HIS A 41 4.43 -19.82 -2.51
C HIS A 41 4.58 -21.34 -2.37
N ALA A 42 5.52 -21.94 -3.12
CA ALA A 42 5.72 -23.38 -3.11
C ALA A 42 6.25 -23.91 -1.76
N ARG A 43 7.13 -23.13 -1.08
CA ARG A 43 7.81 -23.56 0.15
C ARG A 43 7.02 -23.27 1.41
N TYR A 44 6.32 -22.15 1.45
CA TYR A 44 5.68 -21.65 2.66
C TYR A 44 4.16 -21.49 2.53
N GLY A 45 3.60 -21.66 1.35
CA GLY A 45 2.16 -21.53 1.12
C GLY A 45 1.65 -20.13 1.43
N ILE A 46 2.38 -19.10 1.01
CA ILE A 46 1.94 -17.72 1.24
C ILE A 46 0.56 -17.45 0.64
N ALA A 47 -0.32 -16.81 1.40
CA ALA A 47 -1.64 -16.39 0.94
C ALA A 47 -1.67 -14.92 0.49
N HIS A 48 -0.73 -14.10 0.99
CA HIS A 48 -0.60 -12.69 0.66
C HIS A 48 0.84 -12.36 0.25
N LEU A 49 0.96 -11.54 -0.78
CA LEU A 49 2.22 -10.95 -1.24
C LEU A 49 2.10 -9.43 -1.16
N VAL A 50 3.04 -8.77 -0.48
CA VAL A 50 3.11 -7.30 -0.42
C VAL A 50 4.36 -6.84 -1.15
N ILE A 51 4.19 -5.99 -2.16
CA ILE A 51 5.27 -5.34 -2.91
C ILE A 51 5.26 -3.84 -2.57
N ASP A 52 6.22 -3.40 -1.75
CA ASP A 52 6.39 -2.01 -1.35
C ASP A 52 7.75 -1.48 -1.84
N SER A 53 7.78 -0.82 -2.96
CA SER A 53 6.70 -0.40 -3.85
C SER A 53 7.03 -0.76 -5.31
N LEU A 54 6.10 -0.46 -6.23
CA LEU A 54 6.31 -0.62 -7.67
C LEU A 54 7.65 -0.05 -8.15
N MET A 55 8.08 1.09 -7.58
CA MET A 55 9.33 1.77 -7.94
C MET A 55 10.60 1.04 -7.47
N ARG A 56 10.48 -0.05 -6.71
CA ARG A 56 11.61 -0.91 -6.32
C ARG A 56 11.88 -2.02 -7.33
N VAL A 57 10.99 -2.22 -8.29
CA VAL A 57 11.20 -3.18 -9.38
C VAL A 57 11.99 -2.50 -10.50
N GLU A 58 13.16 -3.02 -10.79
CA GLU A 58 14.09 -2.45 -11.78
C GLU A 58 13.49 -2.43 -13.19
N GLY A 59 13.77 -1.35 -13.92
CA GLY A 59 13.32 -1.18 -15.30
C GLY A 59 11.86 -0.74 -15.44
N LEU A 60 11.17 -0.41 -14.33
CA LEU A 60 9.79 0.06 -14.39
C LEU A 60 9.62 1.58 -14.23
N GLU A 61 10.68 2.34 -13.93
CA GLU A 61 10.57 3.74 -13.47
C GLU A 61 9.87 4.67 -14.47
N GLU A 62 10.17 4.59 -15.76
CA GLU A 62 9.57 5.42 -16.82
C GLU A 62 9.11 4.59 -18.03
N ASP A 63 9.15 3.26 -17.91
CA ASP A 63 8.73 2.34 -18.97
C ASP A 63 7.29 1.87 -18.73
N TYR A 64 6.32 2.61 -19.25
CA TYR A 64 4.90 2.27 -19.14
C TYR A 64 4.52 0.91 -19.77
N PRO A 65 5.05 0.50 -20.93
CA PRO A 65 4.87 -0.86 -21.43
C PRO A 65 5.35 -1.94 -20.45
N ALA A 66 6.55 -1.78 -19.88
CA ALA A 66 7.09 -2.71 -18.89
C ALA A 66 6.23 -2.75 -17.61
N GLN A 67 5.76 -1.60 -17.13
CA GLN A 67 4.82 -1.52 -16.00
C GLN A 67 3.52 -2.28 -16.29
N ASN A 68 2.94 -2.07 -17.47
CA ASN A 68 1.72 -2.75 -17.88
C ASN A 68 1.89 -4.27 -17.89
N LYS A 69 2.99 -4.74 -18.50
CA LYS A 69 3.31 -6.15 -18.52
C LYS A 69 3.49 -6.71 -17.11
N PHE A 70 4.23 -6.01 -16.25
CA PHE A 70 4.47 -6.43 -14.87
C PHE A 70 3.17 -6.58 -14.07
N VAL A 71 2.26 -5.60 -14.15
CA VAL A 71 0.99 -5.64 -13.43
C VAL A 71 0.07 -6.73 -13.99
N THR A 72 0.09 -6.94 -15.31
CA THR A 72 -0.65 -8.05 -15.95
C THR A 72 -0.13 -9.40 -15.45
N ASP A 73 1.20 -9.60 -15.41
CA ASP A 73 1.81 -10.84 -14.93
C ASP A 73 1.50 -11.10 -13.44
N LEU A 74 1.46 -10.04 -12.60
CA LEU A 74 1.03 -10.17 -11.20
C LEU A 74 -0.44 -10.58 -11.06
N ALA A 75 -1.31 -10.00 -11.89
CA ALA A 75 -2.74 -10.36 -11.91
C ALA A 75 -2.96 -11.82 -12.39
N GLU A 76 -2.19 -12.26 -13.37
CA GLU A 76 -2.20 -13.65 -13.84
C GLU A 76 -1.68 -14.61 -12.76
N TYR A 77 -0.57 -14.24 -12.10
CA TYR A 77 -0.03 -14.99 -10.97
C TYR A 77 -1.06 -15.14 -9.84
N SER A 78 -1.71 -14.04 -9.45
CA SER A 78 -2.77 -14.06 -8.43
C SER A 78 -3.90 -15.04 -8.79
N ARG A 79 -4.39 -14.99 -10.03
CA ARG A 79 -5.46 -15.90 -10.50
C ARG A 79 -5.02 -17.36 -10.55
N ALA A 80 -3.78 -17.63 -10.97
CA ALA A 80 -3.24 -18.98 -11.08
C ALA A 80 -2.97 -19.65 -9.73
N THR A 81 -2.57 -18.87 -8.72
CA THR A 81 -2.11 -19.39 -7.43
C THR A 81 -3.09 -19.17 -6.28
N GLY A 82 -4.04 -18.24 -6.43
CA GLY A 82 -4.90 -17.77 -5.34
C GLY A 82 -4.20 -16.85 -4.35
N VAL A 83 -2.93 -16.46 -4.58
CA VAL A 83 -2.21 -15.49 -3.74
C VAL A 83 -2.78 -14.10 -3.94
N HIS A 84 -3.17 -13.44 -2.86
CA HIS A 84 -3.62 -12.05 -2.91
C HIS A 84 -2.41 -11.10 -3.00
N VAL A 85 -2.32 -10.34 -4.08
CA VAL A 85 -1.20 -9.42 -4.33
C VAL A 85 -1.58 -8.00 -3.91
N HIS A 86 -0.80 -7.41 -3.00
CA HIS A 86 -0.88 -6.02 -2.58
C HIS A 86 0.28 -5.24 -3.23
N LEU A 87 -0.01 -4.46 -4.26
CA LEU A 87 0.99 -3.62 -4.91
C LEU A 87 0.86 -2.18 -4.42
N ILE A 88 1.90 -1.68 -3.75
CA ILE A 88 1.95 -0.30 -3.30
C ILE A 88 2.54 0.58 -4.40
N ALA A 89 1.79 1.61 -4.77
CA ALA A 89 2.20 2.60 -5.74
C ALA A 89 2.05 4.01 -5.16
N HIS A 90 3.01 4.88 -5.45
CA HIS A 90 2.95 6.26 -4.98
C HIS A 90 2.18 7.13 -5.99
N PRO A 91 1.39 8.11 -5.52
CA PRO A 91 0.77 9.07 -6.41
C PRO A 91 1.84 10.00 -7.02
N ARG A 92 1.53 10.57 -8.18
CA ARG A 92 2.25 11.75 -8.67
C ARG A 92 2.05 12.87 -7.64
N LYS A 93 3.02 13.79 -7.54
CA LYS A 93 2.88 14.95 -6.66
C LYS A 93 1.64 15.73 -7.09
N SER A 94 0.57 15.65 -6.32
CA SER A 94 -0.59 16.54 -6.49
C SER A 94 -0.23 17.89 -5.91
N PRO A 95 -0.38 18.99 -6.66
CA PRO A 95 -0.30 20.33 -6.10
C PRO A 95 -1.61 20.60 -5.33
N GLY A 96 -1.65 20.36 -4.03
CA GLY A 96 -2.80 20.71 -3.21
C GLY A 96 -3.05 19.83 -1.99
N ALA A 97 -4.02 20.27 -1.17
CA ALA A 97 -4.44 19.61 0.07
C ALA A 97 -5.36 18.40 -0.16
N ASP A 98 -5.79 18.16 -1.39
CA ASP A 98 -6.76 17.13 -1.70
C ASP A 98 -6.14 15.73 -1.73
N ALA A 99 -6.96 14.74 -1.35
CA ALA A 99 -6.54 13.34 -1.46
C ALA A 99 -6.32 12.97 -2.93
N PRO A 100 -5.23 12.25 -3.23
CA PRO A 100 -4.99 11.75 -4.58
C PRO A 100 -6.13 10.82 -5.01
N GLN A 101 -6.34 10.72 -6.31
CA GLN A 101 -7.28 9.77 -6.90
C GLN A 101 -6.49 8.67 -7.62
N GLY A 102 -7.14 7.56 -7.97
CA GLY A 102 -6.45 6.44 -8.61
C GLY A 102 -5.83 6.78 -9.97
N HIS A 103 -6.29 7.85 -10.65
CA HIS A 103 -5.63 8.33 -11.85
C HIS A 103 -4.33 9.12 -11.56
N ASP A 104 -4.08 9.49 -10.29
CA ASP A 104 -2.85 10.16 -9.87
C ASP A 104 -1.70 9.16 -9.58
N ILE A 105 -1.94 7.87 -9.69
CA ILE A 105 -0.90 6.85 -9.53
C ILE A 105 0.28 7.18 -10.46
N LYS A 106 1.48 7.26 -9.87
CA LYS A 106 2.71 7.42 -10.65
C LYS A 106 2.94 6.14 -11.45
N GLY A 107 2.72 6.23 -12.76
CA GLY A 107 2.86 5.11 -13.67
C GLY A 107 1.76 5.10 -14.73
N SER A 108 1.56 3.92 -15.29
CA SER A 108 0.57 3.68 -16.33
C SER A 108 -0.86 3.63 -15.76
N GLY A 109 -1.84 4.17 -16.49
CA GLY A 109 -3.26 4.01 -16.15
C GLY A 109 -3.71 2.55 -16.07
N HIS A 110 -3.03 1.66 -16.77
CA HIS A 110 -3.29 0.21 -16.72
C HIS A 110 -3.05 -0.43 -15.36
N ILE A 111 -2.27 0.20 -14.45
CA ILE A 111 -2.12 -0.28 -13.07
C ILE A 111 -3.49 -0.33 -12.40
N ARG A 112 -4.25 0.77 -12.50
CA ARG A 112 -5.62 0.85 -11.98
C ARG A 112 -6.57 -0.10 -12.70
N ASP A 113 -6.43 -0.23 -14.02
CA ASP A 113 -7.34 -1.05 -14.83
C ASP A 113 -7.20 -2.54 -14.50
N ASN A 114 -5.98 -3.03 -14.27
CA ASN A 114 -5.69 -4.42 -13.95
C ASN A 114 -5.98 -4.79 -12.48
N ALA A 115 -5.95 -3.83 -11.55
CA ALA A 115 -6.27 -4.08 -10.16
C ALA A 115 -7.75 -4.45 -9.97
N ASP A 116 -8.05 -5.41 -9.11
CA ASP A 116 -9.44 -5.74 -8.73
C ASP A 116 -9.95 -4.72 -7.72
N ASN A 117 -9.10 -4.28 -6.80
CA ASN A 117 -9.40 -3.24 -5.83
C ASN A 117 -8.37 -2.12 -5.89
N VAL A 118 -8.80 -0.88 -5.72
CA VAL A 118 -7.92 0.29 -5.58
C VAL A 118 -8.26 1.01 -4.30
N LEU A 119 -7.29 1.03 -3.40
CA LEU A 119 -7.38 1.71 -2.11
C LEU A 119 -6.45 2.91 -2.11
N VAL A 120 -6.98 4.09 -1.86
CA VAL A 120 -6.17 5.30 -1.64
C VAL A 120 -6.08 5.56 -0.14
N VAL A 121 -4.86 5.63 0.37
CA VAL A 121 -4.58 6.00 1.76
C VAL A 121 -4.00 7.40 1.77
N TRP A 122 -4.69 8.32 2.41
CA TRP A 122 -4.31 9.73 2.44
C TRP A 122 -4.24 10.26 3.85
N ARG A 123 -3.21 11.08 4.10
CA ARG A 123 -2.97 11.80 5.35
C ARG A 123 -2.87 13.30 5.06
N ASN A 124 -3.56 14.11 5.83
CA ASN A 124 -3.58 15.54 5.65
C ASN A 124 -2.35 16.21 6.28
N ILE A 125 -1.28 16.29 5.50
CA ILE A 125 -0.01 16.90 5.95
C ILE A 125 -0.18 18.41 6.22
N GLU A 126 -1.08 19.08 5.50
CA GLU A 126 -1.33 20.52 5.73
C GLU A 126 -1.99 20.76 7.07
N MET A 127 -2.93 19.88 7.46
CA MET A 127 -3.52 19.94 8.80
C MET A 127 -2.47 19.73 9.89
N GLU A 128 -1.56 18.78 9.72
CA GLU A 128 -0.48 18.54 10.67
C GLU A 128 0.44 19.76 10.82
N ARG A 129 0.85 20.34 9.71
CA ARG A 129 1.66 21.60 9.71
C ARG A 129 0.92 22.75 10.37
N ALA A 130 -0.38 22.92 10.06
CA ALA A 130 -1.19 23.95 10.69
C ALA A 130 -1.26 23.75 12.21
N ALA A 131 -1.42 22.52 12.68
CA ALA A 131 -1.41 22.19 14.11
C ALA A 131 -0.06 22.49 14.76
N GLU A 132 1.06 22.14 14.13
CA GLU A 132 2.41 22.45 14.60
C GLU A 132 2.65 23.99 14.70
N GLU A 133 2.06 24.77 13.79
CA GLU A 133 2.12 26.23 13.78
C GLU A 133 1.10 26.88 14.74
N GLY A 134 0.33 26.09 15.49
CA GLY A 134 -0.69 26.60 16.41
C GLY A 134 -1.93 27.19 15.72
N LYS A 135 -2.13 26.91 14.44
CA LYS A 135 -3.31 27.34 13.67
C LYS A 135 -4.50 26.41 13.94
N SER A 136 -5.70 26.94 13.77
CA SER A 136 -6.92 26.13 13.92
C SER A 136 -7.01 25.05 12.84
N THR A 137 -7.26 23.84 13.28
CA THR A 137 -7.53 22.68 12.40
C THR A 137 -9.00 22.22 12.47
N ALA A 138 -9.86 23.07 13.04
CA ALA A 138 -11.29 22.77 13.20
C ALA A 138 -11.95 22.50 11.84
N GLY A 139 -12.67 21.40 11.74
CA GLY A 139 -13.34 20.98 10.50
C GLY A 139 -12.45 20.26 9.48
N MET A 140 -11.14 20.19 9.71
CA MET A 140 -10.26 19.43 8.82
C MET A 140 -10.35 17.92 9.09
N ILE A 141 -10.14 17.14 8.03
CA ILE A 141 -10.09 15.69 8.09
C ILE A 141 -8.63 15.26 8.18
N PRO A 142 -8.21 14.55 9.25
CA PRO A 142 -6.80 14.18 9.44
C PRO A 142 -6.29 13.16 8.44
N ALA A 143 -7.09 12.13 8.16
CA ALA A 143 -6.75 11.08 7.23
C ALA A 143 -8.01 10.39 6.67
N LYS A 144 -7.87 9.74 5.53
CA LYS A 144 -8.93 8.90 4.97
C LYS A 144 -8.38 7.72 4.19
N ILE A 145 -9.19 6.66 4.13
CA ILE A 145 -9.06 5.57 3.16
C ILE A 145 -10.24 5.69 2.20
N ILE A 146 -9.92 5.67 0.90
CA ILE A 146 -10.90 5.70 -0.16
C ILE A 146 -10.84 4.37 -0.90
N VAL A 147 -11.95 3.63 -0.95
CA VAL A 147 -12.14 2.49 -1.85
C VAL A 147 -12.58 3.07 -3.18
N GLU A 148 -11.63 3.30 -4.09
CA GLU A 148 -11.91 3.94 -5.36
C GLU A 148 -12.41 2.95 -6.42
N LYS A 149 -11.93 1.72 -6.33
CA LYS A 149 -12.36 0.62 -7.17
C LYS A 149 -12.57 -0.62 -6.32
N ASP A 150 -13.71 -1.24 -6.52
CA ASP A 150 -14.08 -2.53 -5.97
C ASP A 150 -14.75 -3.30 -7.12
N ARG A 151 -14.06 -4.30 -7.66
CA ARG A 151 -14.57 -5.05 -8.83
C ARG A 151 -15.74 -5.96 -8.46
N GLU A 152 -15.77 -6.42 -7.22
CA GLU A 152 -16.78 -7.38 -6.75
C GLU A 152 -18.11 -6.68 -6.44
N GLU A 153 -18.06 -5.60 -5.64
CA GLU A 153 -19.27 -4.89 -5.21
C GLU A 153 -19.59 -3.64 -6.07
N GLY A 154 -18.60 -3.12 -6.82
CA GLY A 154 -18.77 -1.92 -7.64
C GLY A 154 -19.01 -0.66 -6.83
N THR A 155 -18.65 -0.65 -5.55
CA THR A 155 -18.97 0.44 -4.61
C THR A 155 -17.78 1.37 -4.40
N PHE A 156 -18.08 2.68 -4.37
CA PHE A 156 -17.15 3.71 -3.89
C PHE A 156 -17.43 3.99 -2.42
N ARG A 157 -16.39 3.98 -1.58
CA ARG A 157 -16.53 4.23 -0.14
C ARG A 157 -15.38 5.09 0.38
N GLU A 158 -15.69 6.00 1.31
CA GLU A 158 -14.68 6.74 2.05
C GLU A 158 -14.81 6.45 3.55
N PHE A 159 -13.67 6.27 4.20
CA PHE A 159 -13.54 6.11 5.65
C PHE A 159 -12.68 7.23 6.19
N PHE A 160 -13.26 8.07 7.05
CA PHE A 160 -12.54 9.13 7.73
C PHE A 160 -11.87 8.57 8.97
N LEU A 161 -10.59 8.91 9.13
CA LEU A 161 -9.74 8.37 10.16
C LEU A 161 -9.08 9.48 10.97
N GLU A 162 -8.80 9.19 12.24
CA GLU A 162 -7.94 9.99 13.09
C GLU A 162 -6.86 9.12 13.72
N PHE A 163 -5.68 9.69 13.94
CA PHE A 163 -4.58 8.97 14.56
C PHE A 163 -4.71 9.02 16.08
N ASN A 164 -4.88 7.86 16.70
CA ASN A 164 -4.89 7.72 18.15
C ASN A 164 -3.45 7.53 18.64
N THR A 165 -2.90 8.56 19.29
CA THR A 165 -1.53 8.56 19.80
C THR A 165 -1.30 7.58 20.95
N ALA A 166 -2.32 7.24 21.72
CA ALA A 166 -2.22 6.28 22.82
C ALA A 166 -2.16 4.83 22.30
N LEU A 167 -2.86 4.54 21.22
CA LEU A 167 -2.91 3.22 20.59
C LEU A 167 -1.91 3.07 19.45
N LEU A 168 -1.30 4.16 19.00
CA LEU A 168 -0.41 4.24 17.83
C LEU A 168 -1.05 3.65 16.57
N CYS A 169 -2.33 3.90 16.35
CA CYS A 169 -3.07 3.43 15.19
C CYS A 169 -4.11 4.45 14.73
N TYR A 170 -4.55 4.29 13.50
CA TYR A 170 -5.69 5.03 12.99
C TYR A 170 -6.99 4.37 13.45
N VAL A 171 -7.92 5.19 13.92
CA VAL A 171 -9.27 4.78 14.32
C VAL A 171 -10.29 5.52 13.45
N LYS A 172 -11.48 4.93 13.29
CA LYS A 172 -12.56 5.59 12.56
C LYS A 172 -12.96 6.86 13.28
N LYS A 173 -12.99 7.97 12.55
CA LYS A 173 -13.52 9.23 13.04
C LYS A 173 -15.05 9.13 12.97
N ASN A 174 -15.70 9.25 14.11
CA ASN A 174 -17.17 9.30 14.22
C ASN A 174 -17.71 10.67 13.82
#